data_4e57a78aa0e9e64efa9a7b515cad385a
#
_entry.id   4e57a78aa0e9e64efa9a7b515cad385a
#
_cell.length_a   1.000
_cell.length_b   1.000
_cell.length_c   1.000
_cell.angle_alpha   90.00
_cell.angle_beta   90.00
_cell.angle_gamma   90.00
#
_symmetry.space_group_name_H-M   'P 1'
#
loop_
_entity.id
_entity.type
_entity.pdbx_description
1 polymer ?
#
loop_
_entity_poly.entity_id
_entity_poly.type
_entity_poly.pdbx_seq_one_letter_code
_entity_poly.pdbx_strand_id
1 'polypeptide(L)'
;VLGTLFSSLKYLDIDSKMTTLKNDTFLKALMREPTDFTPVWMMRQAGRYLPEYRESRKTAGSFLQLCKNPDFATEVTMQPLDRYPLLDASILFSDILTVPDAMGLGLYFEEGEGPKFERTLQQEADIKKLEIPDMAKLHYVFDAVSQIRKTLDGRVPLIGFSGSPWTLATYMVEGKGGKDFLTIKKMAYARPDLLHHILETTAQTVILYLNAQIAAGAQAVMIFDSWGGALSHNAYQEFSLGYMQKIVNGLTKIAEGKKVPSIVFTKGGALWLEAQAAIGADALGLDWTVSIGEARQRVGNKVALQGNMDPAILLSTPEAIEKEVATILASYGKGHGHVFNLGHGITQWTPPENAAAFLSAVREHSPQYHQS
;
A
#
# COMPACT_ATOMS: atom_id res chain seq x y z
N VAL A 1 17.92 13.90 -22.64
CA VAL A 1 18.22 12.47 -22.67
C VAL A 1 17.04 11.62 -22.13
N LEU A 2 15.93 12.24 -21.76
CA LEU A 2 14.71 11.56 -21.27
C LEU A 2 13.69 11.21 -22.37
N GLY A 3 13.98 11.53 -23.63
CA GLY A 3 13.00 11.40 -24.73
C GLY A 3 13.02 10.07 -25.51
N THR A 4 13.99 9.17 -25.27
CA THR A 4 14.21 8.01 -26.14
C THR A 4 13.94 6.65 -25.50
N LEU A 5 13.57 6.58 -24.22
CA LEU A 5 13.27 5.32 -23.51
C LEU A 5 11.80 4.88 -23.60
N PHE A 6 10.92 5.70 -24.17
CA PHE A 6 9.48 5.40 -24.27
C PHE A 6 9.06 4.74 -25.60
N SER A 7 9.98 4.47 -26.54
CA SER A 7 9.60 4.04 -27.90
C SER A 7 9.47 2.52 -28.09
N SER A 8 9.66 1.68 -27.09
CA SER A 8 9.58 0.22 -27.21
C SER A 8 8.44 -0.46 -26.44
N LEU A 9 7.62 0.29 -25.71
CA LEU A 9 6.35 -0.23 -25.22
C LEU A 9 5.37 -0.22 -26.40
N LYS A 10 5.26 -1.33 -27.15
CA LYS A 10 4.11 -1.56 -28.01
C LYS A 10 2.88 -1.50 -27.13
N TYR A 11 2.15 -0.39 -27.22
CA TYR A 11 0.79 -0.27 -26.69
C TYR A 11 -0.02 -1.44 -27.25
N LEU A 12 -0.36 -2.38 -26.40
CA LEU A 12 -1.47 -3.27 -26.68
C LEU A 12 -2.68 -2.38 -26.89
N ASP A 13 -3.23 -2.46 -28.09
CA ASP A 13 -4.48 -1.79 -28.49
C ASP A 13 -5.59 -2.30 -27.55
N ILE A 14 -5.78 -1.61 -26.42
CA ILE A 14 -6.86 -1.90 -25.48
C ILE A 14 -8.06 -1.09 -25.93
N ASP A 15 -8.69 -1.55 -26.99
CA ASP A 15 -10.04 -1.14 -27.36
C ASP A 15 -11.05 -1.90 -26.47
N SER A 16 -10.84 -1.85 -25.15
CA SER A 16 -11.82 -2.26 -24.16
C SER A 16 -12.58 -1.02 -23.74
N LYS A 17 -13.86 -0.92 -24.08
CA LYS A 17 -14.78 0.04 -23.48
C LYS A 17 -14.50 0.07 -21.98
N MET A 18 -13.94 1.20 -21.52
CA MET A 18 -13.61 1.38 -20.10
C MET A 18 -14.87 1.15 -19.26
N THR A 19 -14.86 0.14 -18.42
CA THR A 19 -16.01 -0.15 -17.56
C THR A 19 -16.13 0.97 -16.56
N THR A 20 -17.28 1.63 -16.52
CA THR A 20 -17.58 2.67 -15.54
C THR A 20 -17.57 2.04 -14.14
N LEU A 21 -16.94 2.71 -13.18
CA LEU A 21 -17.00 2.30 -11.78
C LEU A 21 -18.45 2.31 -11.28
N LYS A 22 -18.89 1.21 -10.69
CA LYS A 22 -20.19 1.04 -10.06
C LYS A 22 -20.19 1.59 -8.63
N ASN A 23 -19.04 1.55 -7.97
CA ASN A 23 -18.78 2.14 -6.66
C ASN A 23 -17.47 2.93 -6.71
N ASP A 24 -17.54 4.24 -6.66
CA ASP A 24 -16.42 5.18 -6.65
C ASP A 24 -16.22 5.86 -5.28
N THR A 25 -16.97 5.44 -4.26
CA THR A 25 -16.99 6.06 -2.92
C THR A 25 -15.60 6.17 -2.30
N PHE A 26 -14.77 5.12 -2.47
CA PHE A 26 -13.39 5.15 -2.00
C PHE A 26 -12.57 6.28 -2.64
N LEU A 27 -12.65 6.44 -3.96
CA LEU A 27 -11.91 7.50 -4.67
C LEU A 27 -12.41 8.89 -4.29
N LYS A 28 -13.72 9.07 -4.15
CA LYS A 28 -14.34 10.31 -3.67
C LYS A 28 -13.82 10.69 -2.28
N ALA A 29 -13.79 9.72 -1.36
CA ALA A 29 -13.29 9.96 -0.01
C ALA A 29 -11.81 10.36 0.00
N LEU A 30 -10.96 9.74 -0.83
CA LEU A 30 -9.55 10.14 -0.98
C LEU A 30 -9.39 11.57 -1.52
N MET A 31 -10.31 12.02 -2.37
CA MET A 31 -10.33 13.39 -2.91
C MET A 31 -11.07 14.38 -2.00
N ARG A 32 -11.54 13.91 -0.84
CA ARG A 32 -12.33 14.70 0.13
C ARG A 32 -13.64 15.23 -0.46
N GLU A 33 -14.20 14.52 -1.40
CA GLU A 33 -15.52 14.76 -1.97
C GLU A 33 -16.61 14.17 -1.08
N PRO A 34 -17.86 14.68 -1.15
CA PRO A 34 -19.00 14.13 -0.41
C PRO A 34 -19.26 12.65 -0.74
N THR A 35 -19.55 11.88 0.28
CA THR A 35 -19.95 10.47 0.19
C THR A 35 -21.12 10.22 1.14
N ASP A 36 -21.94 9.22 0.86
CA ASP A 36 -23.13 8.88 1.68
C ASP A 36 -22.78 8.06 2.94
N PHE A 37 -21.58 7.47 2.94
CA PHE A 37 -21.02 6.66 4.03
C PHE A 37 -19.48 6.64 3.95
N THR A 38 -18.84 6.20 5.01
CA THR A 38 -17.38 6.02 5.04
C THR A 38 -17.00 4.74 4.30
N PRO A 39 -16.27 4.81 3.17
CA PRO A 39 -15.84 3.62 2.47
C PRO A 39 -14.81 2.83 3.30
N VAL A 40 -14.79 1.50 3.12
CA VAL A 40 -13.95 0.60 3.89
C VAL A 40 -13.24 -0.42 3.01
N TRP A 41 -11.98 -0.67 3.30
CA TRP A 41 -11.20 -1.81 2.84
C TRP A 41 -10.24 -2.25 3.94
N MET A 42 -9.58 -3.40 3.79
CA MET A 42 -8.69 -3.93 4.83
C MET A 42 -7.28 -4.14 4.26
N MET A 43 -6.29 -3.58 4.91
CA MET A 43 -4.88 -3.87 4.60
C MET A 43 -4.62 -5.38 4.76
N ARG A 44 -4.06 -6.01 3.71
CA ARG A 44 -3.88 -7.47 3.59
C ARG A 44 -5.18 -8.27 3.54
N GLN A 45 -6.25 -7.68 2.97
CA GLN A 45 -7.56 -8.34 2.84
C GLN A 45 -7.49 -9.69 2.12
N ALA A 46 -6.61 -9.88 1.15
CA ALA A 46 -6.21 -11.20 0.66
C ALA A 46 -5.08 -11.73 1.55
N GLY A 47 -5.33 -12.81 2.27
CA GLY A 47 -4.34 -13.27 3.24
C GLY A 47 -4.68 -14.60 3.93
N ARG A 48 -3.73 -15.09 4.71
CA ARG A 48 -3.76 -16.42 5.36
C ARG A 48 -4.92 -16.65 6.31
N TYR A 49 -5.65 -15.61 6.72
CA TYR A 49 -6.86 -15.76 7.54
C TYR A 49 -8.02 -16.36 6.73
N LEU A 50 -8.02 -16.23 5.39
CA LEU A 50 -9.03 -16.81 4.50
C LEU A 50 -8.72 -18.26 4.15
N PRO A 51 -9.69 -19.19 4.30
CA PRO A 51 -9.53 -20.58 3.88
C PRO A 51 -9.19 -20.72 2.39
N GLU A 52 -9.91 -20.01 1.52
CA GLU A 52 -9.73 -20.03 0.07
C GLU A 52 -8.33 -19.54 -0.33
N TYR A 53 -7.80 -18.53 0.34
CA TYR A 53 -6.43 -18.08 0.12
C TYR A 53 -5.40 -19.19 0.45
N ARG A 54 -5.62 -19.92 1.54
CA ARG A 54 -4.71 -21.02 1.92
C ARG A 54 -4.70 -22.14 0.87
N GLU A 55 -5.85 -22.43 0.24
CA GLU A 55 -5.92 -23.43 -0.84
C GLU A 55 -5.20 -22.95 -2.10
N SER A 56 -5.44 -21.70 -2.54
CA SER A 56 -4.71 -21.11 -3.67
C SER A 56 -3.20 -21.09 -3.41
N ARG A 57 -2.80 -20.73 -2.19
CA ARG A 57 -1.40 -20.73 -1.75
C ARG A 57 -0.75 -22.12 -1.82
N LYS A 58 -1.48 -23.15 -1.41
CA LYS A 58 -1.05 -24.55 -1.48
C LYS A 58 -0.92 -25.01 -2.93
N THR A 59 -1.89 -24.69 -3.76
CA THR A 59 -1.89 -25.01 -5.20
C THR A 59 -0.73 -24.34 -5.93
N ALA A 60 -0.43 -23.08 -5.63
CA ALA A 60 0.69 -22.37 -6.21
C ALA A 60 2.07 -22.90 -5.78
N GLY A 61 2.15 -23.64 -4.67
CA GLY A 61 3.37 -24.26 -4.16
C GLY A 61 4.25 -23.34 -3.32
N SER A 62 4.48 -22.08 -3.74
CA SER A 62 5.25 -21.12 -2.96
C SER A 62 4.62 -19.73 -2.97
N PHE A 63 4.99 -18.85 -2.01
CA PHE A 63 4.52 -17.47 -1.97
C PHE A 63 4.97 -16.69 -3.22
N LEU A 64 6.21 -16.90 -3.66
CA LEU A 64 6.72 -16.26 -4.87
C LEU A 64 5.98 -16.72 -6.13
N GLN A 65 5.65 -18.01 -6.21
CA GLN A 65 4.84 -18.53 -7.34
C GLN A 65 3.43 -17.95 -7.32
N LEU A 66 2.83 -17.78 -6.14
CA LEU A 66 1.54 -17.11 -6.01
C LEU A 66 1.60 -15.64 -6.48
N CYS A 67 2.63 -14.89 -6.10
CA CYS A 67 2.82 -13.48 -6.49
C CYS A 67 3.23 -13.32 -7.96
N LYS A 68 4.06 -14.23 -8.49
CA LYS A 68 4.62 -14.11 -9.84
C LYS A 68 3.75 -14.69 -10.95
N ASN A 69 2.60 -15.26 -10.59
CA ASN A 69 1.62 -15.76 -11.55
C ASN A 69 0.39 -14.84 -11.57
N PRO A 70 0.10 -14.14 -12.69
CA PRO A 70 -1.03 -13.21 -12.80
C PRO A 70 -2.40 -13.86 -12.51
N ASP A 71 -2.61 -15.13 -12.88
CA ASP A 71 -3.86 -15.83 -12.65
C ASP A 71 -4.09 -16.05 -11.15
N PHE A 72 -3.08 -16.56 -10.43
CA PHE A 72 -3.14 -16.70 -8.98
C PHE A 72 -3.27 -15.36 -8.26
N ALA A 73 -2.50 -14.35 -8.68
CA ALA A 73 -2.60 -13.02 -8.09
C ALA A 73 -4.01 -12.42 -8.27
N THR A 74 -4.63 -12.65 -9.43
CA THR A 74 -6.01 -12.24 -9.71
C THR A 74 -6.99 -13.01 -8.82
N GLU A 75 -6.89 -14.34 -8.79
CA GLU A 75 -7.75 -15.19 -7.97
C GLU A 75 -7.76 -14.73 -6.51
N VAL A 76 -6.59 -14.63 -5.88
CA VAL A 76 -6.52 -14.26 -4.46
C VAL A 76 -6.90 -12.80 -4.20
N THR A 77 -6.75 -11.91 -5.18
CA THR A 77 -7.24 -10.52 -5.06
C THR A 77 -8.76 -10.47 -5.06
N MET A 78 -9.43 -11.32 -5.82
CA MET A 78 -10.89 -11.36 -5.92
C MET A 78 -11.55 -12.04 -4.71
N GLN A 79 -10.92 -13.02 -4.09
CA GLN A 79 -11.48 -13.81 -2.98
C GLN A 79 -12.08 -12.97 -1.84
N PRO A 80 -11.40 -11.93 -1.29
CA PRO A 80 -12.01 -11.10 -0.24
C PRO A 80 -13.22 -10.31 -0.74
N LEU A 81 -13.24 -9.86 -2.00
CA LEU A 81 -14.39 -9.14 -2.56
C LEU A 81 -15.61 -10.05 -2.74
N ASP A 82 -15.39 -11.31 -3.08
CA ASP A 82 -16.48 -12.27 -3.23
C ASP A 82 -17.04 -12.71 -1.88
N ARG A 83 -16.16 -12.83 -0.87
CA ARG A 83 -16.56 -13.13 0.51
C ARG A 83 -17.23 -11.94 1.20
N TYR A 84 -16.74 -10.73 0.96
CA TYR A 84 -17.14 -9.51 1.66
C TYR A 84 -17.64 -8.45 0.66
N PRO A 85 -18.90 -8.49 0.28
CA PRO A 85 -19.46 -7.57 -0.72
C PRO A 85 -19.51 -6.10 -0.26
N LEU A 86 -19.24 -5.82 1.03
CA LEU A 86 -19.17 -4.47 1.60
C LEU A 86 -17.82 -3.78 1.43
N LEU A 87 -16.81 -4.45 0.88
CA LEU A 87 -15.53 -3.82 0.56
C LEU A 87 -15.71 -2.79 -0.55
N ASP A 88 -15.17 -1.59 -0.35
CA ASP A 88 -15.28 -0.46 -1.27
C ASP A 88 -14.02 -0.24 -2.13
N ALA A 89 -12.99 -1.05 -1.92
CA ALA A 89 -11.78 -1.06 -2.75
C ALA A 89 -11.14 -2.45 -2.82
N SER A 90 -10.47 -2.72 -3.93
CA SER A 90 -9.56 -3.84 -4.11
C SER A 90 -8.12 -3.36 -4.05
N ILE A 91 -7.21 -4.18 -3.55
CA ILE A 91 -5.77 -3.92 -3.65
C ILE A 91 -5.10 -5.09 -4.34
N LEU A 92 -4.20 -4.79 -5.26
CA LEU A 92 -3.35 -5.75 -5.93
C LEU A 92 -2.71 -6.71 -4.92
N PHE A 93 -2.79 -8.02 -5.17
CA PHE A 93 -1.99 -8.99 -4.43
C PHE A 93 -0.59 -9.07 -5.02
N SER A 94 0.40 -8.63 -4.23
CA SER A 94 1.82 -8.67 -4.56
C SER A 94 2.64 -8.54 -3.26
N ASP A 95 3.96 -8.43 -3.38
CA ASP A 95 4.87 -8.14 -2.28
C ASP A 95 5.65 -6.85 -2.53
N ILE A 96 5.94 -6.07 -1.50
CA ILE A 96 6.77 -4.86 -1.62
C ILE A 96 8.20 -5.19 -2.06
N LEU A 97 8.68 -6.41 -1.77
CA LEU A 97 10.03 -6.85 -2.06
C LEU A 97 10.26 -7.32 -3.52
N THR A 98 9.21 -7.30 -4.35
CA THR A 98 9.35 -7.51 -5.79
C THR A 98 10.27 -6.47 -6.44
N VAL A 99 10.29 -5.24 -5.92
CA VAL A 99 11.16 -4.17 -6.41
C VAL A 99 12.64 -4.48 -6.13
N PRO A 100 13.09 -4.75 -4.89
CA PRO A 100 14.45 -5.20 -4.63
C PRO A 100 14.84 -6.49 -5.36
N ASP A 101 13.92 -7.42 -5.54
CA ASP A 101 14.15 -8.65 -6.32
C ASP A 101 14.48 -8.31 -7.78
N ALA A 102 13.71 -7.43 -8.41
CA ALA A 102 13.98 -6.95 -9.77
C ALA A 102 15.31 -6.18 -9.88
N MET A 103 15.71 -5.49 -8.80
CA MET A 103 17.02 -4.82 -8.69
C MET A 103 18.19 -5.80 -8.53
N GLY A 104 17.93 -7.11 -8.49
CA GLY A 104 18.93 -8.16 -8.55
C GLY A 104 19.44 -8.66 -7.18
N LEU A 105 18.68 -8.44 -6.10
CA LEU A 105 19.07 -8.90 -4.78
C LEU A 105 18.76 -10.39 -4.51
N GLY A 106 17.87 -11.02 -5.31
CA GLY A 106 17.51 -12.42 -5.19
C GLY A 106 16.65 -12.69 -3.96
N LEU A 107 15.33 -12.44 -4.09
CA LEU A 107 14.34 -12.67 -3.03
C LEU A 107 14.02 -14.15 -2.90
N TYR A 108 14.08 -14.67 -1.67
CA TYR A 108 13.60 -16.00 -1.33
C TYR A 108 12.89 -16.01 0.03
N PHE A 109 12.15 -17.07 0.30
CA PHE A 109 11.42 -17.24 1.55
C PHE A 109 11.87 -18.54 2.23
N GLU A 110 12.30 -18.42 3.47
CA GLU A 110 12.52 -19.57 4.34
C GLU A 110 11.28 -19.87 5.17
N GLU A 111 10.99 -21.14 5.34
CA GLU A 111 9.84 -21.59 6.07
C GLU A 111 9.93 -21.15 7.55
N GLY A 112 8.96 -20.37 8.02
CA GLY A 112 8.91 -19.83 9.37
C GLY A 112 9.73 -18.56 9.63
N GLU A 113 10.65 -18.18 8.73
CA GLU A 113 11.54 -17.02 8.94
C GLU A 113 11.18 -15.77 8.11
N GLY A 114 10.32 -15.90 7.10
CA GLY A 114 9.89 -14.80 6.24
C GLY A 114 10.83 -14.52 5.06
N PRO A 115 10.73 -13.31 4.47
CA PRO A 115 11.52 -12.95 3.29
C PRO A 115 12.99 -12.71 3.63
N LYS A 116 13.86 -13.18 2.74
CA LYS A 116 15.32 -12.96 2.78
C LYS A 116 15.85 -12.64 1.39
N PHE A 117 17.04 -12.02 1.36
CA PHE A 117 17.78 -11.74 0.13
C PHE A 117 19.10 -12.49 0.08
N GLU A 118 19.43 -13.03 -1.10
CA GLU A 118 20.73 -13.69 -1.36
C GLU A 118 21.88 -12.70 -1.29
N ARG A 119 21.63 -11.44 -1.72
CA ARG A 119 22.60 -10.35 -1.73
C ARG A 119 22.11 -9.20 -0.87
N THR A 120 23.02 -8.60 -0.11
CA THR A 120 22.74 -7.43 0.74
C THR A 120 23.62 -6.25 0.34
N LEU A 121 23.11 -5.03 0.55
CA LEU A 121 23.79 -3.79 0.23
C LEU A 121 24.57 -3.27 1.45
N GLN A 122 25.62 -4.00 1.85
CA GLN A 122 26.50 -3.65 2.98
C GLN A 122 27.89 -3.18 2.55
N GLN A 123 28.31 -3.58 1.36
CA GLN A 123 29.62 -3.20 0.82
C GLN A 123 29.48 -2.06 -0.19
N GLU A 124 30.33 -1.05 -0.10
CA GLU A 124 30.32 0.11 -1.00
C GLU A 124 30.37 -0.28 -2.49
N ALA A 125 31.14 -1.31 -2.83
CA ALA A 125 31.25 -1.79 -4.20
C ALA A 125 29.93 -2.34 -4.76
N ASP A 126 29.11 -2.98 -3.90
CA ASP A 126 27.81 -3.52 -4.29
C ASP A 126 26.76 -2.40 -4.36
N ILE A 127 26.81 -1.44 -3.44
CA ILE A 127 25.93 -0.27 -3.43
C ILE A 127 26.15 0.56 -4.71
N LYS A 128 27.39 0.83 -5.09
CA LYS A 128 27.72 1.60 -6.30
C LYS A 128 27.29 0.93 -7.61
N LYS A 129 27.04 -0.37 -7.61
CA LYS A 129 26.54 -1.14 -8.76
C LYS A 129 25.01 -1.21 -8.81
N LEU A 130 24.33 -0.66 -7.80
CA LEU A 130 22.88 -0.68 -7.77
C LEU A 130 22.32 0.21 -8.89
N GLU A 131 21.45 -0.35 -9.71
CA GLU A 131 20.87 0.33 -10.86
C GLU A 131 19.35 0.16 -10.88
N ILE A 132 18.70 1.06 -11.59
CA ILE A 132 17.27 0.93 -11.89
C ILE A 132 17.08 -0.29 -12.79
N PRO A 133 16.25 -1.26 -12.42
CA PRO A 133 16.07 -2.47 -13.21
C PRO A 133 15.25 -2.21 -14.45
N ASP A 134 15.39 -3.08 -15.45
CA ASP A 134 14.41 -3.14 -16.53
C ASP A 134 13.03 -3.52 -15.97
N MET A 135 12.02 -2.70 -16.23
CA MET A 135 10.64 -2.94 -15.79
C MET A 135 10.03 -4.22 -16.38
N ALA A 136 10.62 -4.76 -17.45
CA ALA A 136 10.24 -6.06 -17.99
C ALA A 136 10.34 -7.20 -16.95
N LYS A 137 11.22 -7.09 -15.97
CA LYS A 137 11.33 -8.05 -14.85
C LYS A 137 10.11 -8.07 -13.93
N LEU A 138 9.28 -7.03 -13.98
CA LEU A 138 8.08 -6.84 -13.16
C LEU A 138 6.78 -6.97 -13.98
N HIS A 139 6.85 -7.42 -15.24
CA HIS A 139 5.67 -7.57 -16.11
C HIS A 139 4.55 -8.38 -15.46
N TYR A 140 4.88 -9.44 -14.71
CA TYR A 140 3.89 -10.26 -14.01
C TYR A 140 3.00 -9.45 -13.05
N VAL A 141 3.52 -8.35 -12.49
CA VAL A 141 2.75 -7.44 -11.65
C VAL A 141 1.78 -6.62 -12.50
N PHE A 142 2.25 -6.08 -13.62
CA PHE A 142 1.44 -5.25 -14.51
C PHE A 142 0.36 -6.06 -15.21
N ASP A 143 0.68 -7.30 -15.60
CA ASP A 143 -0.28 -8.25 -16.14
C ASP A 143 -1.36 -8.58 -15.12
N ALA A 144 -0.98 -8.82 -13.84
CA ALA A 144 -1.93 -9.03 -12.76
C ALA A 144 -2.84 -7.82 -12.55
N VAL A 145 -2.29 -6.59 -12.54
CA VAL A 145 -3.09 -5.35 -12.44
C VAL A 145 -4.12 -5.28 -13.57
N SER A 146 -3.70 -5.52 -14.81
CA SER A 146 -4.60 -5.49 -15.97
C SER A 146 -5.68 -6.56 -15.91
N GLN A 147 -5.32 -7.76 -15.47
CA GLN A 147 -6.27 -8.87 -15.34
C GLN A 147 -7.27 -8.65 -14.22
N ILE A 148 -6.81 -8.19 -13.05
CA ILE A 148 -7.67 -7.83 -11.91
C ILE A 148 -8.62 -6.71 -12.32
N ARG A 149 -8.13 -5.67 -12.99
CA ARG A 149 -8.94 -4.54 -13.45
C ARG A 149 -10.10 -4.99 -14.36
N LYS A 150 -9.82 -5.94 -15.26
CA LYS A 150 -10.85 -6.55 -16.12
C LYS A 150 -11.84 -7.40 -15.32
N THR A 151 -11.33 -8.22 -14.42
CA THR A 151 -12.17 -9.13 -13.60
C THR A 151 -13.07 -8.38 -12.62
N LEU A 152 -12.60 -7.24 -12.09
CA LEU A 152 -13.41 -6.35 -11.26
C LEU A 152 -14.63 -5.77 -11.99
N ASP A 153 -14.56 -5.62 -13.31
CA ASP A 153 -15.64 -5.07 -14.13
C ASP A 153 -16.32 -3.84 -13.53
N GLY A 154 -15.51 -2.92 -12.98
CA GLY A 154 -15.98 -1.70 -12.35
C GLY A 154 -16.64 -1.88 -10.98
N ARG A 155 -16.63 -3.06 -10.39
CA ARG A 155 -17.26 -3.33 -9.07
C ARG A 155 -16.77 -2.36 -7.99
N VAL A 156 -15.46 -2.23 -7.84
CA VAL A 156 -14.76 -1.28 -6.94
C VAL A 156 -13.44 -0.83 -7.58
N PRO A 157 -12.83 0.28 -7.11
CA PRO A 157 -11.51 0.70 -7.58
C PRO A 157 -10.40 -0.27 -7.20
N LEU A 158 -9.36 -0.33 -8.03
CA LEU A 158 -8.14 -1.10 -7.79
C LEU A 158 -7.01 -0.20 -7.29
N ILE A 159 -6.42 -0.57 -6.15
CA ILE A 159 -5.25 0.08 -5.58
C ILE A 159 -3.98 -0.66 -6.02
N GLY A 160 -3.04 0.07 -6.64
CA GLY A 160 -1.66 -0.36 -6.79
C GLY A 160 -0.82 0.07 -5.60
N PHE A 161 0.35 -0.52 -5.39
CA PHE A 161 1.18 -0.15 -4.24
C PHE A 161 2.66 -0.46 -4.43
N SER A 162 3.47 0.14 -3.56
CA SER A 162 4.88 -0.18 -3.35
C SER A 162 5.28 0.05 -1.89
N GLY A 163 6.39 -0.51 -1.47
CA GLY A 163 7.09 -0.06 -0.27
C GLY A 163 7.72 1.31 -0.48
N SER A 164 7.92 2.07 0.61
CA SER A 164 8.74 3.29 0.57
C SER A 164 10.20 2.97 0.32
N PRO A 165 11.00 3.89 -0.21
CA PRO A 165 12.44 3.67 -0.40
C PRO A 165 13.16 3.28 0.89
N TRP A 166 12.83 3.91 2.02
CA TRP A 166 13.39 3.55 3.32
C TRP A 166 13.03 2.12 3.73
N THR A 167 11.74 1.78 3.68
CA THR A 167 11.27 0.42 4.02
C THR A 167 11.93 -0.64 3.14
N LEU A 168 12.04 -0.40 1.83
CA LEU A 168 12.72 -1.33 0.93
C LEU A 168 14.21 -1.42 1.23
N ALA A 169 14.87 -0.27 1.47
CA ALA A 169 16.29 -0.23 1.81
C ALA A 169 16.62 -0.98 3.12
N THR A 170 15.70 -0.98 4.11
CA THR A 170 15.92 -1.79 5.33
C THR A 170 16.11 -3.26 4.99
N TYR A 171 15.28 -3.84 4.13
CA TYR A 171 15.43 -5.23 3.68
C TYR A 171 16.66 -5.43 2.80
N MET A 172 16.98 -4.46 1.92
CA MET A 172 18.11 -4.55 1.01
C MET A 172 19.46 -4.53 1.77
N VAL A 173 19.53 -3.82 2.89
CA VAL A 173 20.75 -3.71 3.72
C VAL A 173 20.82 -4.80 4.79
N GLU A 174 19.73 -5.02 5.53
CA GLU A 174 19.68 -6.04 6.58
C GLU A 174 19.59 -7.47 6.03
N GLY A 175 19.11 -7.65 4.80
CA GLY A 175 18.91 -8.95 4.14
C GLY A 175 17.68 -9.70 4.58
N LYS A 176 16.95 -9.21 5.59
CA LYS A 176 15.73 -9.78 6.17
C LYS A 176 14.92 -8.74 6.93
N GLY A 177 13.72 -9.10 7.33
CA GLY A 177 12.94 -8.28 8.27
C GLY A 177 13.61 -8.18 9.63
N GLY A 178 13.35 -7.09 10.36
CA GLY A 178 13.92 -6.85 11.68
C GLY A 178 13.13 -5.83 12.49
N LYS A 179 13.64 -5.48 13.68
CA LYS A 179 13.05 -4.45 14.56
C LYS A 179 13.98 -3.26 14.76
N ASP A 180 15.28 -3.51 14.89
CA ASP A 180 16.23 -2.49 15.31
C ASP A 180 16.95 -1.82 14.13
N PHE A 181 17.10 -2.52 13.02
CA PHE A 181 17.72 -2.02 11.77
C PHE A 181 19.11 -1.37 11.99
N LEU A 182 19.96 -2.02 12.78
CA LEU A 182 21.22 -1.43 13.24
C LEU A 182 22.21 -1.18 12.11
N THR A 183 22.25 -2.05 11.10
CA THR A 183 23.20 -1.93 9.98
C THR A 183 22.88 -0.71 9.12
N ILE A 184 21.62 -0.56 8.69
CA ILE A 184 21.21 0.58 7.86
C ILE A 184 21.22 1.89 8.67
N LYS A 185 20.86 1.86 9.96
CA LYS A 185 20.98 3.04 10.84
C LYS A 185 22.43 3.48 11.03
N LYS A 186 23.35 2.53 11.22
CA LYS A 186 24.79 2.83 11.23
C LYS A 186 25.23 3.47 9.91
N MET A 187 24.75 2.95 8.77
CA MET A 187 25.03 3.53 7.46
C MET A 187 24.49 4.96 7.35
N ALA A 188 23.28 5.23 7.83
CA ALA A 188 22.67 6.56 7.83
C ALA A 188 23.55 7.63 8.52
N TYR A 189 24.24 7.25 9.61
CA TYR A 189 25.08 8.18 10.35
C TYR A 189 26.56 8.18 9.88
N ALA A 190 27.10 7.05 9.48
CA ALA A 190 28.52 6.92 9.14
C ALA A 190 28.81 7.13 7.65
N ARG A 191 27.89 6.74 6.77
CA ARG A 191 28.01 6.81 5.30
C ARG A 191 26.67 7.20 4.67
N PRO A 192 26.13 8.40 5.01
CA PRO A 192 24.87 8.88 4.43
C PRO A 192 24.91 8.96 2.90
N ASP A 193 26.08 9.21 2.30
CA ASP A 193 26.30 9.18 0.87
C ASP A 193 25.88 7.86 0.22
N LEU A 194 26.23 6.75 0.83
CA LEU A 194 25.87 5.41 0.34
C LEU A 194 24.37 5.13 0.53
N LEU A 195 23.81 5.53 1.67
CA LEU A 195 22.39 5.37 1.92
C LEU A 195 21.56 6.20 0.94
N HIS A 196 21.94 7.46 0.70
CA HIS A 196 21.29 8.30 -0.29
C HIS A 196 21.34 7.68 -1.70
N HIS A 197 22.44 7.03 -2.08
CA HIS A 197 22.52 6.33 -3.36
C HIS A 197 21.48 5.18 -3.45
N ILE A 198 21.36 4.37 -2.40
CA ILE A 198 20.35 3.30 -2.32
C ILE A 198 18.95 3.88 -2.43
N LEU A 199 18.64 4.88 -1.60
CA LEU A 199 17.30 5.48 -1.53
C LEU A 199 16.91 6.20 -2.83
N GLU A 200 17.84 6.88 -3.46
CA GLU A 200 17.63 7.57 -4.74
C GLU A 200 17.31 6.58 -5.87
N THR A 201 18.14 5.54 -6.03
CA THR A 201 17.92 4.51 -7.04
C THR A 201 16.60 3.78 -6.81
N THR A 202 16.31 3.47 -5.54
CA THR A 202 15.04 2.82 -5.16
C THR A 202 13.84 3.74 -5.42
N ALA A 203 13.92 5.03 -5.10
CA ALA A 203 12.83 5.97 -5.34
C ALA A 203 12.53 6.10 -6.84
N GLN A 204 13.55 6.20 -7.68
CA GLN A 204 13.37 6.25 -9.14
C GLN A 204 12.75 4.94 -9.67
N THR A 205 13.18 3.80 -9.15
CA THR A 205 12.58 2.49 -9.48
C THR A 205 11.11 2.44 -9.09
N VAL A 206 10.76 2.90 -7.88
CA VAL A 206 9.37 2.92 -7.39
C VAL A 206 8.49 3.86 -8.21
N ILE A 207 9.00 5.02 -8.66
CA ILE A 207 8.27 5.92 -9.57
C ILE A 207 7.90 5.19 -10.86
N LEU A 208 8.84 4.52 -11.50
CA LEU A 208 8.59 3.76 -12.72
C LEU A 208 7.60 2.60 -12.48
N TYR A 209 7.79 1.89 -11.38
CA TYR A 209 6.96 0.75 -10.99
C TYR A 209 5.50 1.15 -10.71
N LEU A 210 5.27 2.22 -9.96
CA LEU A 210 3.91 2.70 -9.68
C LEU A 210 3.25 3.31 -10.93
N ASN A 211 3.99 4.04 -11.74
CA ASN A 211 3.48 4.57 -13.01
C ASN A 211 3.10 3.44 -13.99
N ALA A 212 3.85 2.35 -14.02
CA ALA A 212 3.49 1.18 -14.80
C ALA A 212 2.23 0.47 -14.27
N GLN A 213 2.03 0.41 -12.93
CA GLN A 213 0.77 -0.08 -12.35
C GLN A 213 -0.41 0.82 -12.71
N ILE A 214 -0.24 2.15 -12.70
CA ILE A 214 -1.27 3.11 -13.14
C ILE A 214 -1.60 2.89 -14.62
N ALA A 215 -0.59 2.78 -15.47
CA ALA A 215 -0.78 2.50 -16.89
C ALA A 215 -1.47 1.15 -17.15
N ALA A 216 -1.25 0.15 -16.29
CA ALA A 216 -1.91 -1.16 -16.35
C ALA A 216 -3.35 -1.15 -15.80
N GLY A 217 -3.81 -0.06 -15.16
CA GLY A 217 -5.19 0.10 -14.71
C GLY A 217 -5.42 0.31 -13.22
N ALA A 218 -4.37 0.53 -12.40
CA ALA A 218 -4.54 0.95 -11.02
C ALA A 218 -5.19 2.35 -10.95
N GLN A 219 -6.20 2.50 -10.09
CA GLN A 219 -7.01 3.72 -10.00
C GLN A 219 -6.68 4.58 -8.78
N ALA A 220 -5.91 4.05 -7.86
CA ALA A 220 -5.23 4.72 -6.76
C ALA A 220 -3.91 4.01 -6.52
N VAL A 221 -2.94 4.68 -5.89
CA VAL A 221 -1.68 4.04 -5.47
C VAL A 221 -1.36 4.35 -4.02
N MET A 222 -0.71 3.40 -3.35
CA MET A 222 -0.33 3.51 -1.96
C MET A 222 1.15 3.20 -1.74
N ILE A 223 1.82 4.03 -0.94
CA ILE A 223 3.22 3.85 -0.54
C ILE A 223 3.24 3.43 0.92
N PHE A 224 3.79 2.24 1.18
CA PHE A 224 3.88 1.66 2.53
C PHE A 224 5.26 1.93 3.13
N ASP A 225 5.32 2.85 4.09
CA ASP A 225 6.50 3.13 4.90
C ASP A 225 6.40 2.42 6.26
N SER A 226 6.40 1.09 6.22
CA SER A 226 6.19 0.23 7.39
C SER A 226 7.27 0.41 8.47
N TRP A 227 8.45 0.91 8.11
CA TRP A 227 9.60 1.06 9.00
C TRP A 227 10.05 2.51 9.23
N GLY A 228 9.30 3.50 8.73
CA GLY A 228 9.60 4.92 8.94
C GLY A 228 9.63 5.33 10.40
N GLY A 229 8.72 4.80 11.21
CA GLY A 229 8.67 5.05 12.65
C GLY A 229 9.87 4.53 13.45
N ALA A 230 10.76 3.74 12.85
CA ALA A 230 12.01 3.31 13.47
C ALA A 230 13.11 4.39 13.42
N LEU A 231 12.92 5.46 12.66
CA LEU A 231 13.88 6.55 12.48
C LEU A 231 13.74 7.62 13.57
N SER A 232 14.85 8.31 13.86
CA SER A 232 14.81 9.54 14.65
C SER A 232 14.11 10.66 13.87
N HIS A 233 13.72 11.72 14.55
CA HIS A 233 12.95 12.82 13.96
C HIS A 233 13.57 13.37 12.66
N ASN A 234 14.86 13.73 12.70
CA ASN A 234 15.54 14.30 11.53
C ASN A 234 15.82 13.24 10.46
N ALA A 235 16.22 12.04 10.88
CA ALA A 235 16.48 10.94 9.95
C ALA A 235 15.23 10.50 9.19
N TYR A 236 14.05 10.57 9.81
CA TYR A 236 12.79 10.32 9.11
C TYR A 236 12.55 11.30 7.97
N GLN A 237 12.75 12.59 8.24
CA GLN A 237 12.57 13.61 7.21
C GLN A 237 13.56 13.47 6.05
N GLU A 238 14.82 13.15 6.36
CA GLU A 238 15.89 13.01 5.38
C GLU A 238 15.81 11.70 4.59
N PHE A 239 15.71 10.56 5.28
CA PHE A 239 15.88 9.23 4.66
C PHE A 239 14.55 8.54 4.29
N SER A 240 13.41 9.00 4.80
CA SER A 240 12.10 8.45 4.43
C SER A 240 11.21 9.48 3.74
N LEU A 241 10.80 10.54 4.43
CA LEU A 241 9.79 11.48 3.94
C LEU A 241 10.21 12.17 2.65
N GLY A 242 11.46 12.65 2.56
CA GLY A 242 11.98 13.31 1.36
C GLY A 242 11.91 12.43 0.11
N TYR A 243 12.16 11.14 0.26
CA TYR A 243 12.08 10.18 -0.86
C TYR A 243 10.64 9.80 -1.19
N MET A 244 9.73 9.73 -0.20
CA MET A 244 8.30 9.58 -0.47
C MET A 244 7.74 10.78 -1.22
N GLN A 245 8.16 12.02 -0.84
CA GLN A 245 7.81 13.24 -1.58
C GLN A 245 8.28 13.17 -3.03
N LYS A 246 9.49 12.70 -3.26
CA LYS A 246 10.03 12.51 -4.61
C LYS A 246 9.17 11.57 -5.43
N ILE A 247 8.74 10.44 -4.85
CA ILE A 247 7.83 9.49 -5.51
C ILE A 247 6.51 10.19 -5.83
N VAL A 248 5.86 10.81 -4.84
CA VAL A 248 4.56 11.47 -5.03
C VAL A 248 4.61 12.53 -6.14
N ASN A 249 5.71 13.26 -6.25
CA ASN A 249 5.93 14.25 -7.32
C ASN A 249 6.13 13.61 -8.69
N GLY A 250 6.69 12.40 -8.76
CA GLY A 250 6.94 11.66 -9.99
C GLY A 250 5.79 10.79 -10.48
N LEU A 251 4.68 10.69 -9.70
CA LEU A 251 3.53 9.87 -10.07
C LEU A 251 2.71 10.50 -11.20
N THR A 252 2.17 9.65 -12.05
CA THR A 252 1.11 9.99 -13.00
C THR A 252 -0.16 10.35 -12.23
N LYS A 253 -0.60 11.60 -12.37
CA LYS A 253 -1.75 12.14 -11.62
C LYS A 253 -3.09 11.92 -12.31
N ILE A 254 -3.09 11.71 -13.61
CA ILE A 254 -4.28 11.53 -14.44
C ILE A 254 -4.08 10.29 -15.30
N ALA A 255 -5.01 9.37 -15.23
CA ALA A 255 -5.10 8.21 -16.11
C ALA A 255 -6.57 8.02 -16.52
N GLU A 256 -6.81 7.57 -17.75
CA GLU A 256 -8.16 7.37 -18.28
C GLU A 256 -9.08 8.60 -18.10
N GLY A 257 -8.51 9.81 -18.17
CA GLY A 257 -9.24 11.07 -17.97
C GLY A 257 -9.67 11.35 -16.52
N LYS A 258 -9.25 10.54 -15.55
CA LYS A 258 -9.58 10.67 -14.13
C LYS A 258 -8.34 10.88 -13.27
N LYS A 259 -8.50 11.54 -12.14
CA LYS A 259 -7.44 11.68 -11.14
C LYS A 259 -7.12 10.31 -10.52
N VAL A 260 -5.82 10.02 -10.37
CA VAL A 260 -5.30 8.86 -9.64
C VAL A 260 -4.75 9.35 -8.31
N PRO A 261 -5.51 9.21 -7.21
CA PRO A 261 -5.07 9.67 -5.91
C PRO A 261 -3.94 8.78 -5.35
N SER A 262 -3.06 9.42 -4.57
CA SER A 262 -1.96 8.76 -3.88
C SER A 262 -2.17 8.77 -2.36
N ILE A 263 -1.83 7.65 -1.72
CA ILE A 263 -1.89 7.44 -0.28
C ILE A 263 -0.49 7.17 0.24
N VAL A 264 -0.08 7.85 1.31
CA VAL A 264 1.16 7.57 2.01
C VAL A 264 0.85 7.05 3.40
N PHE A 265 1.49 5.95 3.79
CA PHE A 265 1.33 5.34 5.10
C PHE A 265 2.68 5.18 5.78
N THR A 266 2.85 5.74 6.98
CA THR A 266 4.01 5.51 7.84
C THR A 266 3.55 4.89 9.17
N LYS A 267 3.99 3.67 9.46
CA LYS A 267 3.76 3.07 10.77
C LYS A 267 4.57 3.79 11.84
N GLY A 268 3.92 4.22 12.91
CA GLY A 268 4.55 5.08 13.93
C GLY A 268 4.77 6.52 13.48
N GLY A 269 4.08 6.97 12.42
CA GLY A 269 4.29 8.27 11.78
C GLY A 269 3.54 9.45 12.41
N ALA A 270 2.81 9.25 13.50
CA ALA A 270 1.95 10.28 14.10
C ALA A 270 2.68 11.58 14.51
N LEU A 271 3.98 11.50 14.81
CA LEU A 271 4.79 12.66 15.13
C LEU A 271 4.99 13.63 13.95
N TRP A 272 4.83 13.17 12.71
CA TRP A 272 5.17 13.90 11.49
C TRP A 272 3.95 14.14 10.57
N LEU A 273 2.73 14.11 11.10
CA LEU A 273 1.51 14.24 10.29
C LEU A 273 1.51 15.50 9.42
N GLU A 274 1.91 16.65 9.97
CA GLU A 274 1.95 17.90 9.21
C GLU A 274 2.97 17.85 8.07
N ALA A 275 4.14 17.27 8.32
CA ALA A 275 5.17 17.09 7.31
C ALA A 275 4.71 16.09 6.22
N GLN A 276 4.08 14.98 6.62
CA GLN A 276 3.50 14.03 5.67
C GLN A 276 2.39 14.65 4.83
N ALA A 277 1.52 15.48 5.42
CA ALA A 277 0.45 16.16 4.70
C ALA A 277 0.97 17.22 3.69
N ALA A 278 2.23 17.65 3.85
CA ALA A 278 2.84 18.66 2.99
C ALA A 278 3.54 18.09 1.74
N ILE A 279 3.70 16.75 1.62
CA ILE A 279 4.44 16.18 0.48
C ILE A 279 3.64 16.05 -0.81
N GLY A 280 2.35 16.43 -0.80
CA GLY A 280 1.51 16.43 -1.99
C GLY A 280 0.73 15.14 -2.25
N ALA A 281 0.70 14.19 -1.30
CA ALA A 281 -0.20 13.05 -1.34
C ALA A 281 -1.66 13.48 -1.09
N ASP A 282 -2.62 12.72 -1.62
CA ASP A 282 -4.05 13.01 -1.45
C ASP A 282 -4.58 12.52 -0.10
N ALA A 283 -3.98 11.46 0.44
CA ALA A 283 -4.38 10.89 1.72
C ALA A 283 -3.19 10.36 2.54
N LEU A 284 -3.37 10.35 3.86
CA LEU A 284 -2.46 9.69 4.80
C LEU A 284 -3.13 8.46 5.42
N GLY A 285 -2.45 7.32 5.36
CA GLY A 285 -2.78 6.15 6.14
C GLY A 285 -2.22 6.28 7.56
N LEU A 286 -3.04 5.98 8.55
CA LEU A 286 -2.71 6.07 9.97
C LEU A 286 -2.69 4.69 10.60
N ASP A 287 -1.73 4.45 11.49
CA ASP A 287 -1.81 3.31 12.39
C ASP A 287 -2.64 3.65 13.66
N TRP A 288 -2.82 2.67 14.52
CA TRP A 288 -3.66 2.79 15.72
C TRP A 288 -3.05 3.60 16.86
N THR A 289 -1.82 4.13 16.71
CA THR A 289 -1.11 4.83 17.80
C THR A 289 -1.53 6.30 17.93
N VAL A 290 -2.35 6.81 17.03
CA VAL A 290 -2.90 8.15 17.06
C VAL A 290 -4.43 8.12 17.00
N SER A 291 -5.09 9.03 17.72
CA SER A 291 -6.53 9.25 17.53
C SER A 291 -6.79 9.85 16.14
N ILE A 292 -7.70 9.24 15.38
CA ILE A 292 -8.05 9.75 14.05
C ILE A 292 -8.68 11.14 14.12
N GLY A 293 -9.40 11.45 15.20
CA GLY A 293 -9.95 12.78 15.44
C GLY A 293 -8.88 13.82 15.68
N GLU A 294 -7.82 13.50 16.44
CA GLU A 294 -6.65 14.37 16.61
C GLU A 294 -5.92 14.57 15.29
N ALA A 295 -5.67 13.50 14.54
CA ALA A 295 -5.06 13.59 13.22
C ALA A 295 -5.90 14.48 12.27
N ARG A 296 -7.23 14.35 12.31
CA ARG A 296 -8.13 15.21 11.53
C ARG A 296 -8.02 16.68 11.90
N GLN A 297 -7.93 17.01 13.19
CA GLN A 297 -7.75 18.39 13.64
C GLN A 297 -6.43 18.99 13.12
N ARG A 298 -5.36 18.17 13.11
CA ARG A 298 -4.02 18.59 12.66
C ARG A 298 -3.93 18.76 11.14
N VAL A 299 -4.46 17.83 10.36
CA VAL A 299 -4.18 17.76 8.91
C VAL A 299 -5.40 17.49 8.03
N GLY A 300 -6.57 17.19 8.59
CA GLY A 300 -7.76 16.79 7.82
C GLY A 300 -8.31 17.86 6.87
N ASN A 301 -7.90 19.13 7.02
CA ASN A 301 -8.22 20.20 6.07
C ASN A 301 -7.30 20.18 4.82
N LYS A 302 -6.21 19.40 4.82
CA LYS A 302 -5.23 19.31 3.74
C LYS A 302 -5.35 18.01 2.97
N VAL A 303 -5.51 16.88 3.68
CA VAL A 303 -5.49 15.53 3.13
C VAL A 303 -6.64 14.69 3.66
N ALA A 304 -7.03 13.66 2.93
CA ALA A 304 -7.91 12.62 3.45
C ALA A 304 -7.14 11.74 4.45
N LEU A 305 -7.86 11.09 5.37
CA LEU A 305 -7.28 10.19 6.36
C LEU A 305 -7.84 8.78 6.20
N GLN A 306 -6.96 7.81 6.18
CA GLN A 306 -7.28 6.39 6.06
C GLN A 306 -6.84 5.65 7.32
N GLY A 307 -7.75 4.92 7.94
CA GLY A 307 -7.45 4.11 9.12
C GLY A 307 -8.58 4.14 10.12
N ASN A 308 -8.30 3.74 11.40
CA ASN A 308 -6.98 3.32 11.89
C ASN A 308 -7.13 2.31 13.02
N MET A 309 -8.07 1.36 12.85
CA MET A 309 -8.38 0.38 13.89
C MET A 309 -7.21 -0.58 14.15
N ASP A 310 -6.91 -0.87 15.41
CA ASP A 310 -5.93 -1.91 15.74
C ASP A 310 -6.40 -3.26 15.19
N PRO A 311 -5.60 -3.93 14.33
CA PRO A 311 -5.98 -5.23 13.81
C PRO A 311 -6.21 -6.30 14.89
N ALA A 312 -5.62 -6.14 16.07
CA ALA A 312 -5.78 -7.07 17.18
C ALA A 312 -7.22 -7.12 17.70
N ILE A 313 -8.02 -6.07 17.51
CA ILE A 313 -9.44 -6.08 17.93
C ILE A 313 -10.25 -7.12 17.17
N LEU A 314 -9.84 -7.48 15.95
CA LEU A 314 -10.48 -8.53 15.16
C LEU A 314 -10.30 -9.94 15.74
N LEU A 315 -9.46 -10.10 16.75
CA LEU A 315 -9.32 -11.34 17.53
C LEU A 315 -10.31 -11.42 18.70
N SER A 316 -11.07 -10.35 18.91
CA SER A 316 -12.03 -10.20 19.99
C SER A 316 -13.44 -10.64 19.59
N THR A 317 -14.47 -10.13 20.27
CA THR A 317 -15.87 -10.43 20.00
C THR A 317 -16.48 -9.44 18.99
N PRO A 318 -17.54 -9.82 18.26
CA PRO A 318 -18.24 -8.89 17.36
C PRO A 318 -18.70 -7.60 18.04
N GLU A 319 -19.15 -7.66 19.31
CA GLU A 319 -19.59 -6.50 20.07
C GLU A 319 -18.43 -5.53 20.38
N ALA A 320 -17.23 -6.06 20.68
CA ALA A 320 -16.04 -5.25 20.90
C ALA A 320 -15.58 -4.59 19.58
N ILE A 321 -15.67 -5.31 18.47
CA ILE A 321 -15.36 -4.80 17.13
C ILE A 321 -16.31 -3.65 16.77
N GLU A 322 -17.62 -3.85 16.92
CA GLU A 322 -18.64 -2.84 16.64
C GLU A 322 -18.42 -1.58 17.48
N LYS A 323 -18.18 -1.75 18.78
CA LYS A 323 -17.90 -0.63 19.71
C LYS A 323 -16.67 0.17 19.27
N GLU A 324 -15.60 -0.50 18.86
CA GLU A 324 -14.37 0.18 18.41
C GLU A 324 -14.58 0.91 17.08
N VAL A 325 -15.29 0.31 16.14
CA VAL A 325 -15.71 0.96 14.89
C VAL A 325 -16.51 2.23 15.17
N ALA A 326 -17.52 2.15 16.03
CA ALA A 326 -18.32 3.30 16.43
C ALA A 326 -17.48 4.40 17.10
N THR A 327 -16.52 4.02 17.95
CA THR A 327 -15.58 4.94 18.60
C THR A 327 -14.72 5.71 17.59
N ILE A 328 -14.15 5.01 16.62
CA ILE A 328 -13.30 5.61 15.59
C ILE A 328 -14.11 6.54 14.68
N LEU A 329 -15.31 6.11 14.24
CA LEU A 329 -16.20 6.95 13.43
C LEU A 329 -16.62 8.22 14.18
N ALA A 330 -16.99 8.09 15.45
CA ALA A 330 -17.34 9.24 16.30
C ALA A 330 -16.15 10.17 16.53
N SER A 331 -14.95 9.63 16.69
CA SER A 331 -13.71 10.40 16.85
C SER A 331 -13.38 11.20 15.58
N TYR A 332 -13.55 10.61 14.39
CA TYR A 332 -13.44 11.35 13.13
C TYR A 332 -14.54 12.40 13.02
N GLY A 333 -15.77 12.06 13.36
CA GLY A 333 -16.92 12.95 13.34
C GLY A 333 -17.49 13.24 11.94
N LYS A 334 -18.43 14.20 11.86
CA LYS A 334 -19.11 14.57 10.61
C LYS A 334 -18.18 15.20 9.57
N GLY A 335 -18.35 14.85 8.30
CA GLY A 335 -17.67 15.44 7.15
C GLY A 335 -17.03 14.42 6.22
N HIS A 336 -16.16 14.91 5.33
CA HIS A 336 -15.61 14.16 4.21
C HIS A 336 -14.14 13.80 4.44
N GLY A 337 -13.61 12.86 3.65
CA GLY A 337 -12.19 12.53 3.62
C GLY A 337 -11.78 11.44 4.61
N HIS A 338 -12.70 10.62 5.09
CA HIS A 338 -12.40 9.41 5.86
C HIS A 338 -12.53 8.16 5.00
N VAL A 339 -11.50 7.33 4.97
CA VAL A 339 -11.53 5.95 4.50
C VAL A 339 -11.29 5.05 5.70
N PHE A 340 -12.23 4.18 6.03
CA PHE A 340 -12.01 3.26 7.14
C PHE A 340 -11.08 2.12 6.73
N ASN A 341 -10.13 1.82 7.59
CA ASN A 341 -9.20 0.70 7.43
C ASN A 341 -8.65 0.27 8.80
N LEU A 342 -7.97 -0.85 8.80
CA LEU A 342 -7.10 -1.24 9.91
C LEU A 342 -5.85 -0.35 9.92
N GLY A 343 -5.27 -0.12 11.08
CA GLY A 343 -4.02 0.63 11.21
C GLY A 343 -2.77 -0.13 10.74
N HIS A 344 -2.90 -1.40 10.38
CA HIS A 344 -1.94 -2.26 9.69
C HIS A 344 -2.64 -3.49 9.13
N GLY A 345 -1.90 -4.41 8.51
CA GLY A 345 -2.48 -5.60 7.90
C GLY A 345 -3.23 -6.50 8.89
N ILE A 346 -4.35 -7.04 8.42
CA ILE A 346 -5.12 -8.07 9.14
C ILE A 346 -4.22 -9.25 9.53
N THR A 347 -4.43 -9.81 10.73
CA THR A 347 -3.61 -10.93 11.21
C THR A 347 -4.10 -12.25 10.62
N GLN A 348 -3.19 -13.21 10.45
CA GLN A 348 -3.53 -14.56 9.96
C GLN A 348 -4.45 -15.35 10.91
N TRP A 349 -4.60 -14.88 12.14
CA TRP A 349 -5.38 -15.53 13.20
C TRP A 349 -6.79 -14.97 13.30
N THR A 350 -7.11 -13.93 12.52
CA THR A 350 -8.43 -13.30 12.52
C THR A 350 -9.47 -14.30 12.02
N PRO A 351 -10.55 -14.54 12.77
CA PRO A 351 -11.71 -15.28 12.27
C PRO A 351 -12.32 -14.52 11.09
N PRO A 352 -12.61 -15.18 9.94
CA PRO A 352 -13.23 -14.51 8.80
C PRO A 352 -14.56 -13.82 9.13
N GLU A 353 -15.33 -14.39 10.05
CA GLU A 353 -16.59 -13.80 10.56
C GLU A 353 -16.38 -12.48 11.28
N ASN A 354 -15.26 -12.30 11.98
CA ASN A 354 -14.93 -11.05 12.64
C ASN A 354 -14.55 -9.93 11.64
N ALA A 355 -13.93 -10.30 10.52
CA ALA A 355 -13.73 -9.37 9.41
C ALA A 355 -15.09 -8.95 8.79
N ALA A 356 -16.03 -9.87 8.66
CA ALA A 356 -17.40 -9.55 8.21
C ALA A 356 -18.13 -8.62 9.21
N ALA A 357 -18.02 -8.89 10.51
CA ALA A 357 -18.61 -8.04 11.56
C ALA A 357 -18.03 -6.61 11.52
N PHE A 358 -16.73 -6.49 11.33
CA PHE A 358 -16.04 -5.19 11.14
C PHE A 358 -16.63 -4.40 9.97
N LEU A 359 -16.74 -5.02 8.79
CA LEU A 359 -17.26 -4.35 7.59
C LEU A 359 -18.74 -3.96 7.75
N SER A 360 -19.54 -4.82 8.39
CA SER A 360 -20.94 -4.55 8.68
C SER A 360 -21.08 -3.37 9.63
N ALA A 361 -20.29 -3.32 10.71
CA ALA A 361 -20.30 -2.23 11.67
C ALA A 361 -19.96 -0.87 11.01
N VAL A 362 -18.94 -0.84 10.12
CA VAL A 362 -18.60 0.39 9.39
C VAL A 362 -19.77 0.83 8.51
N ARG A 363 -20.40 -0.10 7.77
CA ARG A 363 -21.51 0.21 6.87
C ARG A 363 -22.75 0.67 7.63
N GLU A 364 -23.02 0.12 8.80
CA GLU A 364 -24.19 0.46 9.62
C GLU A 364 -24.02 1.81 10.32
N HIS A 365 -22.86 2.06 10.94
CA HIS A 365 -22.67 3.23 11.78
C HIS A 365 -22.19 4.48 11.03
N SER A 366 -21.60 4.36 9.83
CA SER A 366 -20.99 5.51 9.17
C SER A 366 -21.98 6.51 8.54
N PRO A 367 -23.15 6.15 8.00
CA PRO A 367 -24.02 7.10 7.29
C PRO A 367 -24.43 8.32 8.12
N GLN A 368 -24.60 8.19 9.45
CA GLN A 368 -24.95 9.31 10.33
C GLN A 368 -23.90 10.44 10.35
N TYR A 369 -22.66 10.17 9.96
CA TYR A 369 -21.58 11.16 9.87
C TYR A 369 -21.49 11.84 8.51
N HIS A 370 -22.28 11.41 7.54
CA HIS A 370 -22.35 11.94 6.18
C HIS A 370 -23.64 12.71 5.88
N GLN A 371 -24.60 12.66 6.80
CA GLN A 371 -25.82 13.47 6.72
C GLN A 371 -25.48 14.94 7.00
N SER A 372 -25.87 15.84 6.08
CA SER A 372 -25.75 17.30 6.20
C SER A 372 -26.60 17.87 7.34
#